data_a0cd30e90782d3452649c90d3503db73
#
_entry.id   a0cd30e90782d3452649c90d3503db73
#
_cell.length_a   1.000
_cell.length_b   1.000
_cell.length_c   1.000
_cell.angle_alpha   90.00
_cell.angle_beta   90.00
_cell.angle_gamma   90.00
#
_symmetry.space_group_name_H-M   'P 1'
#
loop_
_entity.id
_entity.type
_entity.pdbx_description
1 polymer ?
#
loop_
_entity_poly.entity_id
_entity_poly.type
_entity_poly.pdbx_seq_one_letter_code
_entity_poly.pdbx_strand_id
1 'polypeptide(L)'
;MGDVSQKHSAHTVRDVPLFDGCGIDHVGIRYRDLQKAVGWFRDTLGLPVEHETRTMAFVRVGGDGSHLALFQAEGDEPLRQPHHVALRVPDTAAAEAALRTAGVPLRRFGPNWGFQDPEGNVFHFMPSR
;
A
#
# COMPACT_ATOMS: atom_id res chain seq x y z
N MET A 1 16.12 2.42 23.66
CA MET A 1 16.19 1.97 23.57
C MET A 1 16.59 1.31 23.78
N GLY A 2 16.43 0.93 23.76
CA GLY A 2 16.71 0.39 23.77
C GLY A 2 16.72 -0.42 23.56
N ASP A 3 16.57 -0.93 23.43
CA ASP A 3 16.74 -1.63 23.00
C ASP A 3 16.37 -1.99 22.43
N VAL A 4 15.72 -1.76 22.26
CA VAL A 4 15.60 -2.32 21.45
C VAL A 4 16.42 -2.69 20.90
N SER A 5 16.82 -2.70 20.89
CA SER A 5 17.61 -3.01 20.39
C SER A 5 18.51 -3.56 20.66
N GLN A 6 18.74 -3.91 21.18
CA GLN A 6 19.69 -4.57 21.24
C GLN A 6 19.81 -5.69 20.67
N LYS A 7 19.01 -6.23 20.70
CA LYS A 7 19.06 -7.30 19.92
C LYS A 7 19.16 -7.08 18.50
N HIS A 8 19.28 -5.95 18.14
CA HIS A 8 19.50 -5.64 16.78
C HIS A 8 20.94 -5.59 16.41
N SER A 9 21.77 -6.20 17.21
CA SER A 9 23.19 -6.15 16.97
C SER A 9 23.58 -6.65 15.60
N ALA A 10 22.81 -7.55 15.02
CA ALA A 10 23.12 -8.06 13.68
C ALA A 10 22.70 -7.15 12.57
N HIS A 11 21.97 -6.10 12.87
CA HIS A 11 21.43 -5.24 11.83
C HIS A 11 22.42 -4.16 11.45
N THR A 12 22.53 -3.91 10.17
CA THR A 12 23.29 -2.79 9.63
C THR A 12 22.31 -1.67 9.36
N VAL A 13 22.59 -0.50 9.92
CA VAL A 13 21.77 0.68 9.64
C VAL A 13 22.09 1.15 8.24
N ARG A 14 21.07 1.36 7.43
CA ARG A 14 21.26 1.82 6.07
C ARG A 14 21.28 3.35 6.05
N ASP A 15 22.22 3.90 5.27
CA ASP A 15 22.28 5.34 5.08
C ASP A 15 21.31 5.79 3.99
N VAL A 16 20.88 4.88 3.13
CA VAL A 16 19.95 5.19 2.04
C VAL A 16 18.84 4.18 2.04
N PRO A 17 17.65 4.55 1.53
CA PRO A 17 16.54 3.59 1.43
C PRO A 17 16.91 2.42 0.55
N LEU A 18 16.31 1.28 0.83
CA LEU A 18 16.48 0.09 0.01
C LEU A 18 15.97 0.31 -1.43
N PHE A 19 14.93 1.14 -1.58
CA PHE A 19 14.34 1.45 -2.88
C PHE A 19 14.52 2.93 -3.17
N ASP A 20 15.16 3.27 -4.30
CA ASP A 20 15.26 4.65 -4.74
C ASP A 20 13.93 5.12 -5.31
N GLY A 21 13.64 6.38 -5.09
CA GLY A 21 12.46 7.01 -5.69
C GLY A 21 11.14 6.42 -5.23
N CYS A 22 11.12 5.82 -4.04
CA CYS A 22 9.91 5.21 -3.52
C CYS A 22 8.95 6.26 -2.99
N GLY A 23 7.68 6.12 -3.31
CA GLY A 23 6.62 6.94 -2.75
C GLY A 23 5.38 6.10 -2.53
N ILE A 24 4.40 6.66 -1.85
CA ILE A 24 3.13 5.96 -1.67
C ILE A 24 2.27 6.21 -2.90
N ASP A 25 1.83 5.12 -3.54
CA ASP A 25 0.93 5.21 -4.67
C ASP A 25 -0.52 5.31 -4.21
N HIS A 26 -0.93 4.40 -3.35
CA HIS A 26 -2.28 4.43 -2.79
C HIS A 26 -2.34 3.64 -1.49
N VAL A 27 -3.40 3.90 -0.73
CA VAL A 27 -3.75 3.15 0.47
C VAL A 27 -5.09 2.49 0.20
N GLY A 28 -5.18 1.20 0.45
CA GLY A 28 -6.41 0.45 0.27
C GLY A 28 -7.23 0.41 1.54
N ILE A 29 -8.51 0.73 1.42
CA ILE A 29 -9.43 0.75 2.55
C ILE A 29 -10.70 0.01 2.13
N ARG A 30 -11.22 -0.85 3.00
CA ARG A 30 -12.47 -1.57 2.73
C ARG A 30 -13.63 -0.90 3.43
N TYR A 31 -14.77 -0.92 2.77
CA TYR A 31 -16.01 -0.33 3.27
C TYR A 31 -17.16 -1.32 3.19
N ARG A 32 -18.04 -1.28 4.17
CA ARG A 32 -19.25 -2.10 4.15
C ARG A 32 -20.19 -1.68 3.02
N ASP A 33 -20.20 -0.39 2.71
CA ASP A 33 -21.02 0.15 1.62
C ASP A 33 -20.13 1.04 0.77
N LEU A 34 -19.56 0.47 -0.26
CA LEU A 34 -18.62 1.17 -1.13
C LEU A 34 -19.25 2.37 -1.82
N GLN A 35 -20.48 2.22 -2.32
CA GLN A 35 -21.13 3.31 -3.05
C GLN A 35 -21.36 4.51 -2.16
N LYS A 36 -21.76 4.27 -0.91
CA LYS A 36 -21.94 5.36 0.04
C LYS A 36 -20.61 6.05 0.32
N ALA A 37 -19.54 5.28 0.48
CA ALA A 37 -18.21 5.84 0.72
C ALA A 37 -17.76 6.68 -0.46
N VAL A 38 -17.91 6.17 -1.69
CA VAL A 38 -17.54 6.90 -2.90
C VAL A 38 -18.28 8.23 -2.97
N GLY A 39 -19.59 8.19 -2.72
CA GLY A 39 -20.38 9.41 -2.72
C GLY A 39 -19.91 10.42 -1.70
N TRP A 40 -19.52 9.94 -0.52
CA TRP A 40 -19.03 10.84 0.52
C TRP A 40 -17.72 11.52 0.12
N PHE A 41 -16.76 10.75 -0.41
CA PHE A 41 -15.48 11.33 -0.84
C PHE A 41 -15.68 12.34 -1.96
N ARG A 42 -16.56 12.02 -2.92
CA ARG A 42 -16.81 12.88 -4.07
C ARG A 42 -17.61 14.13 -3.66
N ASP A 43 -18.71 13.93 -2.93
CA ASP A 43 -19.66 15.02 -2.71
C ASP A 43 -19.33 15.86 -1.48
N THR A 44 -18.78 15.24 -0.44
CA THR A 44 -18.42 15.97 0.79
C THR A 44 -17.03 16.55 0.72
N LEU A 45 -16.05 15.76 0.24
CA LEU A 45 -14.67 16.24 0.16
C LEU A 45 -14.30 16.80 -1.20
N GLY A 46 -15.14 16.59 -2.21
CA GLY A 46 -14.86 17.10 -3.55
C GLY A 46 -13.68 16.44 -4.24
N LEU A 47 -13.33 15.21 -3.84
CA LEU A 47 -12.20 14.52 -4.44
C LEU A 47 -12.62 13.81 -5.74
N PRO A 48 -11.79 13.89 -6.79
CA PRO A 48 -12.13 13.24 -8.05
C PRO A 48 -12.13 11.72 -7.94
N VAL A 49 -13.19 11.08 -8.43
CA VAL A 49 -13.26 9.63 -8.54
C VAL A 49 -12.82 9.29 -9.95
N GLU A 50 -11.64 8.67 -10.09
CA GLU A 50 -11.03 8.44 -11.39
C GLU A 50 -11.36 7.10 -11.99
N HIS A 51 -11.80 6.17 -11.17
CA HIS A 51 -12.19 4.84 -11.62
C HIS A 51 -13.17 4.28 -10.60
N GLU A 52 -14.20 3.63 -11.09
CA GLU A 52 -15.21 3.07 -10.21
C GLU A 52 -15.80 1.83 -10.85
N THR A 53 -15.84 0.74 -10.07
CA THR A 53 -16.57 -0.46 -10.42
C THR A 53 -17.50 -0.80 -9.25
N ARG A 54 -18.19 -1.91 -9.36
CA ARG A 54 -19.08 -2.34 -8.28
C ARG A 54 -18.28 -2.74 -7.02
N THR A 55 -17.02 -3.11 -7.17
CA THR A 55 -16.23 -3.65 -6.08
C THR A 55 -15.07 -2.77 -5.66
N MET A 56 -14.71 -1.75 -6.44
CA MET A 56 -13.62 -0.87 -6.06
C MET A 56 -13.77 0.50 -6.71
N ALA A 57 -13.08 1.47 -6.14
CA ALA A 57 -12.99 2.81 -6.70
C ALA A 57 -11.63 3.40 -6.39
N PHE A 58 -11.10 4.21 -7.31
CA PHE A 58 -9.89 4.98 -7.10
C PHE A 58 -10.28 6.44 -6.93
N VAL A 59 -9.86 7.03 -5.82
CA VAL A 59 -10.13 8.43 -5.50
C VAL A 59 -8.80 9.16 -5.44
N ARG A 60 -8.65 10.22 -6.24
CA ARG A 60 -7.42 11.00 -6.22
C ARG A 60 -7.41 11.92 -5.01
N VAL A 61 -6.32 11.87 -4.25
CA VAL A 61 -6.20 12.66 -3.02
C VAL A 61 -5.35 13.90 -3.23
N GLY A 62 -4.27 13.78 -3.97
CA GLY A 62 -3.35 14.89 -4.12
C GLY A 62 -2.96 15.13 -5.57
N GLY A 63 -2.31 16.28 -5.81
CA GLY A 63 -1.81 16.64 -7.12
C GLY A 63 -0.59 15.82 -7.55
N ASP A 64 -0.01 15.07 -6.63
CA ASP A 64 1.16 14.24 -6.90
C ASP A 64 0.80 12.85 -7.43
N GLY A 65 -0.48 12.57 -7.63
CA GLY A 65 -0.94 11.27 -8.13
C GLY A 65 -1.23 10.23 -7.06
N SER A 66 -1.27 10.64 -5.81
CA SER A 66 -1.64 9.74 -4.72
C SER A 66 -3.13 9.45 -4.74
N HIS A 67 -3.49 8.23 -4.37
CA HIS A 67 -4.89 7.79 -4.39
C HIS A 67 -5.26 7.07 -3.10
N LEU A 68 -6.56 7.01 -2.86
CA LEU A 68 -7.15 5.99 -2.00
C LEU A 68 -7.81 4.96 -2.91
N ALA A 69 -7.58 3.69 -2.62
CA ALA A 69 -8.24 2.59 -3.30
C ALA A 69 -9.31 2.06 -2.36
N LEU A 70 -10.56 2.29 -2.72
CA LEU A 70 -11.70 1.90 -1.88
C LEU A 70 -12.23 0.57 -2.38
N PHE A 71 -12.48 -0.36 -1.46
CA PHE A 71 -12.93 -1.71 -1.80
C PHE A 71 -14.21 -2.05 -1.07
N GLN A 72 -15.09 -2.76 -1.75
CA GLN A 72 -16.27 -3.32 -1.12
C GLN A 72 -15.85 -4.50 -0.25
N ALA A 73 -16.17 -4.47 1.03
CA ALA A 73 -15.94 -5.61 1.92
C ALA A 73 -16.89 -6.73 1.56
N GLU A 74 -16.44 -7.96 1.75
CA GLU A 74 -17.24 -9.14 1.48
C GLU A 74 -17.70 -9.77 2.79
N GLY A 75 -18.95 -10.21 2.81
CA GLY A 75 -19.50 -10.91 3.96
C GLY A 75 -19.40 -10.11 5.24
N ASP A 76 -19.25 -10.83 6.34
CA ASP A 76 -19.19 -10.24 7.67
C ASP A 76 -17.79 -10.22 8.25
N GLU A 77 -16.77 -10.36 7.40
CA GLU A 77 -15.39 -10.38 7.88
C GLU A 77 -15.05 -9.09 8.62
N PRO A 78 -14.22 -9.17 9.65
CA PRO A 78 -13.74 -7.96 10.30
C PRO A 78 -12.95 -7.10 9.33
N LEU A 79 -13.15 -5.79 9.38
CA LEU A 79 -12.39 -4.88 8.54
C LEU A 79 -11.08 -4.54 9.23
N ARG A 80 -9.99 -4.86 8.55
CA ARG A 80 -8.64 -4.48 8.99
C ARG A 80 -8.19 -3.34 8.11
N GLN A 81 -7.78 -2.26 8.70
CA GLN A 81 -7.43 -1.05 8.00
C GLN A 81 -6.02 -0.59 8.39
N PRO A 82 -5.23 -0.17 7.40
CA PRO A 82 -5.56 -0.20 5.98
C PRO A 82 -5.54 -1.62 5.44
N HIS A 83 -6.20 -1.83 4.31
CA HIS A 83 -6.17 -3.13 3.65
C HIS A 83 -4.78 -3.42 3.08
N HIS A 84 -4.18 -2.42 2.49
CA HIS A 84 -2.80 -2.49 2.00
C HIS A 84 -2.28 -1.09 1.72
N VAL A 85 -0.96 -1.00 1.57
CA VAL A 85 -0.28 0.21 1.13
C VAL A 85 0.50 -0.13 -0.13
N ALA A 86 0.29 0.61 -1.19
CA ALA A 86 1.04 0.42 -2.42
C ALA A 86 2.16 1.45 -2.51
N LEU A 87 3.37 0.95 -2.74
CA LEU A 87 4.55 1.78 -2.88
C LEU A 87 4.86 1.95 -4.35
N ARG A 88 4.98 3.19 -4.80
CA ARG A 88 5.37 3.49 -6.17
C ARG A 88 6.88 3.47 -6.25
N VAL A 89 7.42 2.68 -7.17
CA VAL A 89 8.86 2.58 -7.38
C VAL A 89 9.15 2.72 -8.88
N PRO A 90 10.31 3.28 -9.25
CA PRO A 90 10.65 3.44 -10.66
C PRO A 90 10.81 2.11 -11.40
N ASP A 91 11.28 1.08 -10.70
CA ASP A 91 11.57 -0.22 -11.31
C ASP A 91 11.13 -1.31 -10.33
N THR A 92 9.98 -1.92 -10.62
CA THR A 92 9.43 -2.93 -9.71
C THR A 92 10.31 -4.18 -9.64
N ALA A 93 10.95 -4.56 -10.75
CA ALA A 93 11.82 -5.72 -10.74
C ALA A 93 13.04 -5.48 -9.87
N ALA A 94 13.60 -4.28 -9.91
CA ALA A 94 14.74 -3.94 -9.07
C ALA A 94 14.34 -3.92 -7.59
N ALA A 95 13.15 -3.43 -7.27
CA ALA A 95 12.65 -3.41 -5.90
C ALA A 95 12.45 -4.84 -5.38
N GLU A 96 11.90 -5.71 -6.21
CA GLU A 96 11.73 -7.12 -5.84
C GLU A 96 13.08 -7.80 -5.59
N ALA A 97 14.05 -7.54 -6.45
CA ALA A 97 15.40 -8.09 -6.28
C ALA A 97 16.05 -7.58 -5.00
N ALA A 98 15.85 -6.30 -4.68
CA ALA A 98 16.37 -5.71 -3.45
C ALA A 98 15.79 -6.40 -2.21
N LEU A 99 14.49 -6.72 -2.24
CA LEU A 99 13.87 -7.45 -1.13
C LEU A 99 14.49 -8.83 -0.98
N ARG A 100 14.69 -9.54 -2.10
CA ARG A 100 15.30 -10.88 -2.04
C ARG A 100 16.69 -10.81 -1.46
N THR A 101 17.47 -9.85 -1.90
CA THR A 101 18.84 -9.67 -1.39
C THR A 101 18.83 -9.35 0.11
N ALA A 102 17.84 -8.59 0.57
CA ALA A 102 17.73 -8.23 1.97
C ALA A 102 17.12 -9.36 2.82
N GLY A 103 16.73 -10.48 2.22
CA GLY A 103 16.16 -11.59 2.93
C GLY A 103 14.69 -11.43 3.30
N VAL A 104 14.00 -10.51 2.66
CA VAL A 104 12.59 -10.28 2.91
C VAL A 104 11.77 -11.14 1.94
N PRO A 105 10.89 -12.01 2.45
CA PRO A 105 10.11 -12.86 1.56
C PRO A 105 9.17 -12.06 0.67
N LEU A 106 9.15 -12.40 -0.62
CA LEU A 106 8.20 -11.84 -1.55
C LEU A 106 6.91 -12.65 -1.53
N ARG A 107 5.79 -11.95 -1.72
CA ARG A 107 4.47 -12.59 -1.78
C ARG A 107 3.65 -11.97 -2.90
N ARG A 108 2.71 -12.75 -3.43
CA ARG A 108 1.75 -12.25 -4.41
C ARG A 108 0.52 -11.74 -3.67
N PHE A 109 0.07 -10.54 -4.05
CA PHE A 109 -1.17 -9.95 -3.57
C PHE A 109 -1.97 -9.57 -4.81
N GLY A 110 -2.85 -10.49 -5.24
CA GLY A 110 -3.51 -10.34 -6.53
C GLY A 110 -2.47 -10.34 -7.66
N PRO A 111 -2.48 -9.36 -8.56
CA PRO A 111 -1.51 -9.31 -9.64
C PRO A 111 -0.15 -8.73 -9.22
N ASN A 112 -0.02 -8.26 -7.99
CA ASN A 112 1.16 -7.50 -7.57
C ASN A 112 2.06 -8.31 -6.67
N TRP A 113 3.37 -8.11 -6.80
CA TRP A 113 4.35 -8.62 -5.87
C TRP A 113 4.57 -7.61 -4.75
N GLY A 114 4.76 -8.12 -3.55
CA GLY A 114 5.00 -7.28 -2.40
C GLY A 114 5.51 -8.07 -1.22
N PHE A 115 5.28 -7.55 -0.05
CA PHE A 115 5.81 -8.13 1.19
C PHE A 115 4.91 -7.74 2.35
N GLN A 116 5.17 -8.35 3.49
CA GLN A 116 4.50 -8.00 4.73
C GLN A 116 5.54 -7.48 5.72
N ASP A 117 5.12 -6.52 6.54
CA ASP A 117 5.97 -6.08 7.64
C ASP A 117 5.89 -7.10 8.79
N PRO A 118 6.63 -6.88 9.90
CA PRO A 118 6.63 -7.86 11.01
C PRO A 118 5.26 -8.13 11.63
N GLU A 119 4.31 -7.21 11.49
CA GLU A 119 2.96 -7.39 12.02
C GLU A 119 1.98 -7.90 10.98
N GLY A 120 2.46 -8.21 9.78
CA GLY A 120 1.61 -8.77 8.74
C GLY A 120 0.89 -7.75 7.87
N ASN A 121 1.22 -6.47 8.01
CA ASN A 121 0.62 -5.46 7.14
C ASN A 121 1.13 -5.61 5.72
N VAL A 122 0.24 -5.48 4.74
CA VAL A 122 0.53 -5.78 3.35
C VAL A 122 1.01 -4.53 2.63
N PHE A 123 2.14 -4.69 1.93
CA PHE A 123 2.68 -3.68 1.02
C PHE A 123 2.91 -4.33 -0.33
N HIS A 124 2.61 -3.63 -1.41
CA HIS A 124 3.00 -4.12 -2.73
C HIS A 124 3.51 -2.97 -3.59
N PHE A 125 4.15 -3.34 -4.70
CA PHE A 125 4.78 -2.36 -5.56
C PHE A 125 3.87 -1.99 -6.72
N MET A 126 3.95 -0.73 -7.10
CA MET A 126 3.33 -0.20 -8.31
C MET A 126 4.42 0.51 -9.11
N PRO A 127 4.40 0.41 -10.44
CA PRO A 127 5.36 1.14 -11.24
C PRO A 127 5.10 2.64 -11.20
N SER A 128 6.11 3.43 -11.50
CA SER A 128 5.95 4.87 -11.62
C SER A 128 4.99 5.19 -12.75
N ARG A 129 4.23 6.25 -12.56
CA ARG A 129 3.25 6.71 -13.56
C ARG A 129 3.89 7.61 -14.59
#